data_b978dbe2e39754c8968f3eb859cce86c
#
_entry.id   b978dbe2e39754c8968f3eb859cce86c
#
_cell.length_a   1.000
_cell.length_b   1.000
_cell.length_c   1.000
_cell.angle_alpha   90.00
_cell.angle_beta   90.00
_cell.angle_gamma   90.00
#
_symmetry.space_group_name_H-M   'P 1'
#
loop_
_entity.id
_entity.type
_entity.pdbx_description
1 polymer ?
#
loop_
_entity_poly.entity_id
_entity_poly.type
_entity_poly.pdbx_seq_one_letter_code
_entity_poly.pdbx_strand_id
1 'polypeptide(L)'
;MEKLLKDEIKKLRRTARKFLKDKSKSDEEKVDILFYWWYLLDCSGQVSLALNDNDARLMKTKDKGQKYQKFSYNVQLGTGTESKLICRVNVVQNPTNHYQIPALMNQILVNLNTKPKKISVDTIYSTIANIEYLDNLGISALIPTSQQNRKNSGKLPDNQFAVDYFVFDEYKNVFICPNNEELTPDGSYPAPQEKGGGNKIKIVYSNYKACKKYQYKEKCYETNHRTITRYVHEATYKVERLMSTKDGIKDYKLRSKTVEAHNGTFKRVYHYDFLPLIGLKRIQNLMFTIVASYNMIRLFNLIKKNEMDLFSVIGTIRRISSY
;
A
#
# COMPACT_ATOMS: atom_id res chain seq x y z
N MET A 1 -8.24 -16.45 14.64
CA MET A 1 -6.78 -16.50 14.90
C MET A 1 -6.30 -17.90 15.29
N GLU A 2 -6.87 -18.51 16.29
CA GLU A 2 -6.47 -19.85 16.80
C GLU A 2 -6.57 -21.00 15.78
N LYS A 3 -7.58 -21.01 14.92
CA LYS A 3 -7.76 -22.02 13.87
C LYS A 3 -6.71 -21.94 12.78
N LEU A 4 -6.34 -20.71 12.37
CA LEU A 4 -5.26 -20.45 11.43
C LEU A 4 -3.89 -20.89 11.97
N LEU A 5 -3.64 -20.64 13.25
CA LEU A 5 -2.41 -21.08 13.92
C LEU A 5 -2.29 -22.61 13.97
N LYS A 6 -3.39 -23.32 14.22
CA LYS A 6 -3.44 -24.79 14.23
C LYS A 6 -3.15 -25.41 12.85
N ASP A 7 -3.66 -24.80 11.78
CA ASP A 7 -3.43 -25.28 10.41
C ASP A 7 -1.99 -25.02 9.94
N GLU A 8 -1.40 -23.88 10.31
CA GLU A 8 0.00 -23.57 10.04
C GLU A 8 0.98 -24.48 10.81
N ILE A 9 0.71 -24.73 12.08
CA ILE A 9 1.47 -25.71 12.90
C ILE A 9 1.39 -27.12 12.28
N LYS A 10 0.23 -27.50 11.74
CA LYS A 10 0.04 -28.79 11.07
C LYS A 10 0.86 -28.87 9.77
N LYS A 11 0.97 -27.79 9.00
CA LYS A 11 1.85 -27.71 7.82
C LYS A 11 3.33 -27.81 8.18
N LEU A 12 3.77 -27.05 9.17
CA LEU A 12 5.14 -27.11 9.69
C LEU A 12 5.52 -28.53 10.14
N ARG A 13 4.64 -29.19 10.89
CA ARG A 13 4.85 -30.61 11.31
C ARG A 13 4.96 -31.55 10.12
N ARG A 14 4.18 -31.37 9.05
CA ARG A 14 4.28 -32.19 7.83
C ARG A 14 5.61 -31.97 7.11
N THR A 15 6.04 -30.73 7.00
CA THR A 15 7.32 -30.37 6.36
C THR A 15 8.50 -30.88 7.16
N ALA A 16 8.48 -30.71 8.48
CA ALA A 16 9.50 -31.26 9.37
C ALA A 16 9.58 -32.79 9.28
N ARG A 17 8.43 -33.49 9.24
CA ARG A 17 8.39 -34.95 9.05
C ARG A 17 8.96 -35.42 7.72
N LYS A 18 8.74 -34.67 6.62
CA LYS A 18 9.35 -34.99 5.32
C LYS A 18 10.88 -34.82 5.37
N PHE A 19 11.33 -33.72 5.98
CA PHE A 19 12.74 -33.43 6.15
C PHE A 19 13.46 -34.45 7.04
N LEU A 20 12.83 -34.86 8.14
CA LEU A 20 13.37 -35.90 9.02
C LEU A 20 13.53 -37.28 8.33
N LYS A 21 12.74 -37.53 7.27
CA LYS A 21 12.84 -38.74 6.44
C LYS A 21 13.89 -38.65 5.34
N ASP A 22 14.52 -37.50 5.16
CA ASP A 22 15.56 -37.31 4.16
C ASP A 22 16.84 -38.10 4.59
N LYS A 23 17.15 -39.13 3.84
CA LYS A 23 18.30 -40.01 4.09
C LYS A 23 19.65 -39.42 3.67
N SER A 24 19.63 -38.28 2.95
CA SER A 24 20.84 -37.58 2.51
C SER A 24 21.53 -36.78 3.61
N LYS A 25 20.87 -36.58 4.76
CA LYS A 25 21.34 -35.76 5.89
C LYS A 25 21.53 -36.60 7.14
N SER A 26 22.58 -36.31 7.90
CA SER A 26 22.77 -36.91 9.22
C SER A 26 21.69 -36.45 10.20
N ASP A 27 21.49 -37.20 11.29
CA ASP A 27 20.48 -36.82 12.31
C ASP A 27 20.91 -35.57 13.08
N GLU A 28 22.22 -35.33 13.26
CA GLU A 28 22.75 -34.09 13.84
C GLU A 28 22.43 -32.87 12.96
N GLU A 29 22.74 -32.96 11.66
CA GLU A 29 22.38 -31.88 10.71
C GLU A 29 20.88 -31.59 10.68
N LYS A 30 20.03 -32.60 10.82
CA LYS A 30 18.58 -32.44 10.90
C LYS A 30 18.15 -31.69 12.15
N VAL A 31 18.75 -32.01 13.30
CA VAL A 31 18.46 -31.34 14.58
C VAL A 31 18.88 -29.88 14.51
N ASP A 32 20.08 -29.59 14.05
CA ASP A 32 20.61 -28.23 13.93
C ASP A 32 19.75 -27.35 13.02
N ILE A 33 19.35 -27.89 11.87
CA ILE A 33 18.51 -27.16 10.92
C ILE A 33 17.10 -26.93 11.51
N LEU A 34 16.50 -27.90 12.20
CA LEU A 34 15.18 -27.74 12.84
C LEU A 34 15.24 -26.75 13.99
N PHE A 35 16.32 -26.76 14.79
CA PHE A 35 16.55 -25.80 15.85
C PHE A 35 16.72 -24.38 15.29
N TYR A 36 17.52 -24.24 14.23
CA TYR A 36 17.69 -22.97 13.55
C TYR A 36 16.37 -22.42 12.97
N TRP A 37 15.53 -23.25 12.37
CA TRP A 37 14.20 -22.84 11.89
C TRP A 37 13.26 -22.43 13.02
N TRP A 38 13.28 -23.16 14.12
CA TRP A 38 12.52 -22.81 15.32
C TRP A 38 12.97 -21.46 15.87
N TYR A 39 14.26 -21.25 16.01
CA TYR A 39 14.86 -19.99 16.46
C TYR A 39 14.46 -18.80 15.54
N LEU A 40 14.53 -18.97 14.21
CA LEU A 40 14.14 -17.93 13.27
C LEU A 40 12.64 -17.59 13.36
N LEU A 41 11.77 -18.58 13.54
CA LEU A 41 10.33 -18.36 13.71
C LEU A 41 10.05 -17.61 15.01
N ASP A 42 10.70 -17.98 16.08
CA ASP A 42 10.56 -17.36 17.40
C ASP A 42 11.05 -15.90 17.37
N CYS A 43 12.24 -15.66 16.87
CA CYS A 43 12.81 -14.31 16.75
C CYS A 43 12.05 -13.41 15.77
N SER A 44 11.47 -13.97 14.71
CA SER A 44 10.76 -13.19 13.68
C SER A 44 9.30 -12.89 14.03
N GLY A 45 8.74 -13.55 15.04
CA GLY A 45 7.31 -13.50 15.37
C GLY A 45 6.41 -14.00 14.23
N GLN A 46 6.93 -14.85 13.34
CA GLN A 46 6.23 -15.32 12.15
C GLN A 46 5.68 -16.74 12.32
N VAL A 47 4.58 -16.99 11.63
CA VAL A 47 3.90 -18.30 11.65
C VAL A 47 4.39 -19.22 10.51
N SER A 48 5.10 -18.68 9.52
CA SER A 48 5.60 -19.45 8.37
C SER A 48 6.94 -18.92 7.87
N LEU A 49 7.81 -19.83 7.46
CA LEU A 49 9.16 -19.58 6.99
C LEU A 49 9.38 -20.27 5.64
N ALA A 50 10.01 -19.56 4.70
CA ALA A 50 10.48 -20.17 3.44
C ALA A 50 11.80 -20.90 3.70
N LEU A 51 11.82 -22.21 3.50
CA LEU A 51 12.99 -23.04 3.82
C LEU A 51 14.23 -22.70 2.97
N ASN A 52 14.02 -22.25 1.74
CA ASN A 52 15.09 -21.88 0.82
C ASN A 52 15.46 -20.40 0.87
N ASP A 53 14.61 -19.56 1.48
CA ASP A 53 14.81 -18.11 1.58
C ASP A 53 14.20 -17.57 2.89
N ASN A 54 15.01 -17.53 3.92
CA ASN A 54 14.58 -17.11 5.26
C ASN A 54 14.16 -15.62 5.33
N ASP A 55 14.56 -14.83 4.35
CA ASP A 55 14.19 -13.41 4.26
C ASP A 55 12.84 -13.18 3.57
N ALA A 56 12.37 -14.12 2.76
CA ALA A 56 11.09 -14.02 2.09
C ALA A 56 9.93 -14.15 3.08
N ARG A 57 8.84 -13.44 2.81
CA ARG A 57 7.64 -13.43 3.66
C ARG A 57 6.41 -13.89 2.89
N LEU A 58 5.50 -14.56 3.59
CA LEU A 58 4.25 -15.01 3.00
C LEU A 58 3.36 -13.80 2.68
N MET A 59 3.15 -13.53 1.41
CA MET A 59 2.39 -12.39 0.92
C MET A 59 1.20 -12.84 0.09
N LYS A 60 0.08 -12.12 0.23
CA LYS A 60 -1.08 -12.31 -0.65
C LYS A 60 -0.77 -11.75 -2.02
N THR A 61 -0.97 -12.54 -3.05
CA THR A 61 -0.81 -12.13 -4.43
C THR A 61 -2.04 -12.50 -5.25
N LYS A 62 -2.13 -11.96 -6.46
CA LYS A 62 -3.24 -12.23 -7.38
C LYS A 62 -2.66 -12.52 -8.75
N ASP A 63 -3.01 -13.67 -9.32
CA ASP A 63 -2.68 -14.01 -10.68
C ASP A 63 -3.94 -14.50 -11.41
N LYS A 64 -4.15 -14.00 -12.63
CA LYS A 64 -5.32 -14.34 -13.47
C LYS A 64 -6.66 -14.32 -12.72
N GLY A 65 -6.80 -13.39 -11.76
CA GLY A 65 -8.01 -13.27 -10.94
C GLY A 65 -8.04 -14.11 -9.66
N GLN A 66 -7.21 -15.14 -9.54
CA GLN A 66 -7.14 -15.97 -8.35
C GLN A 66 -6.21 -15.37 -7.29
N LYS A 67 -6.67 -15.37 -6.03
CA LYS A 67 -5.89 -14.93 -4.87
C LYS A 67 -5.19 -16.13 -4.28
N TYR A 68 -3.88 -16.03 -4.12
CA TYR A 68 -3.08 -17.05 -3.43
C TYR A 68 -2.00 -16.41 -2.57
N GLN A 69 -1.30 -17.21 -1.81
CA GLN A 69 -0.18 -16.76 -0.97
C GLN A 69 1.10 -17.39 -1.48
N LYS A 70 2.15 -16.59 -1.60
CA LYS A 70 3.50 -17.09 -1.90
C LYS A 70 4.53 -16.34 -1.07
N PHE A 71 5.66 -16.98 -0.84
CA PHE A 71 6.83 -16.29 -0.27
C PHE A 71 7.37 -15.31 -1.29
N SER A 72 7.51 -14.06 -0.87
CA SER A 72 7.85 -12.95 -1.76
C SER A 72 8.50 -11.83 -0.99
N TYR A 73 8.97 -10.84 -1.73
CA TYR A 73 9.39 -9.53 -1.24
C TYR A 73 8.43 -8.46 -1.73
N ASN A 74 8.31 -7.38 -0.97
CA ASN A 74 7.53 -6.22 -1.34
C ASN A 74 8.48 -5.12 -1.85
N VAL A 75 8.34 -4.75 -3.13
CA VAL A 75 9.17 -3.75 -3.78
C VAL A 75 8.46 -2.41 -3.79
N GLN A 76 9.07 -1.40 -3.17
CA GLN A 76 8.58 -0.03 -3.11
C GLN A 76 9.35 0.83 -4.10
N LEU A 77 8.65 1.59 -4.95
CA LEU A 77 9.24 2.47 -5.94
C LEU A 77 8.81 3.92 -5.72
N GLY A 78 9.77 4.82 -5.65
CA GLY A 78 9.55 6.27 -5.74
C GLY A 78 9.92 6.78 -7.13
N THR A 79 8.98 7.41 -7.84
CA THR A 79 9.14 7.82 -9.24
C THR A 79 8.79 9.28 -9.42
N GLY A 80 9.63 10.04 -10.11
CA GLY A 80 9.34 11.41 -10.54
C GLY A 80 8.22 11.44 -11.58
N THR A 81 7.27 12.36 -11.44
CA THR A 81 6.09 12.44 -12.32
C THR A 81 6.44 12.90 -13.73
N GLU A 82 7.30 13.90 -13.85
CA GLU A 82 7.68 14.50 -15.13
C GLU A 82 8.76 13.68 -15.85
N SER A 83 9.91 13.52 -15.22
CA SER A 83 11.03 12.79 -15.81
C SER A 83 10.76 11.29 -15.96
N LYS A 84 9.88 10.73 -15.14
CA LYS A 84 9.64 9.28 -14.98
C LYS A 84 10.90 8.51 -14.56
N LEU A 85 11.88 9.19 -13.99
CA LEU A 85 13.04 8.56 -13.36
C LEU A 85 12.66 8.01 -12.01
N ILE A 86 13.25 6.89 -11.64
CA ILE A 86 13.03 6.26 -10.33
C ILE A 86 14.02 6.85 -9.34
N CYS A 87 13.51 7.59 -8.37
CA CYS A 87 14.32 8.27 -7.35
C CYS A 87 14.82 7.31 -6.26
N ARG A 88 14.03 6.24 -6.01
CA ARG A 88 14.37 5.24 -5.00
C ARG A 88 13.65 3.92 -5.26
N VAL A 89 14.30 2.82 -4.92
CA VAL A 89 13.71 1.49 -4.80
C VAL A 89 14.10 0.88 -3.45
N ASN A 90 13.12 0.37 -2.72
CA ASN A 90 13.32 -0.38 -1.49
C ASN A 90 12.68 -1.76 -1.63
N VAL A 91 13.39 -2.77 -1.21
CA VAL A 91 12.85 -4.12 -1.05
C VAL A 91 12.62 -4.37 0.43
N VAL A 92 11.37 -4.65 0.80
CA VAL A 92 10.99 -4.84 2.19
C VAL A 92 10.32 -6.19 2.41
N GLN A 93 10.41 -6.67 3.64
CA GLN A 93 9.80 -7.94 4.05
C GLN A 93 8.34 -7.77 4.50
N ASN A 94 7.87 -6.53 4.60
CA ASN A 94 6.52 -6.22 5.06
C ASN A 94 5.49 -6.66 4.00
N PRO A 95 4.52 -7.54 4.34
CA PRO A 95 3.53 -8.02 3.37
C PRO A 95 2.48 -6.96 2.99
N THR A 96 2.48 -5.81 3.65
CA THR A 96 1.57 -4.69 3.38
C THR A 96 2.34 -3.39 3.17
N ASN A 97 1.73 -2.45 2.46
CA ASN A 97 2.29 -1.11 2.23
C ASN A 97 1.98 -0.12 3.37
N HIS A 98 1.28 -0.58 4.41
CA HIS A 98 1.02 0.22 5.60
C HIS A 98 2.35 0.65 6.22
N TYR A 99 2.46 1.90 6.62
CA TYR A 99 3.64 2.48 7.29
C TYR A 99 4.96 2.48 6.48
N GLN A 100 4.90 2.25 5.15
CA GLN A 100 6.12 2.21 4.33
C GLN A 100 6.54 3.59 3.80
N ILE A 101 5.65 4.60 3.84
CA ILE A 101 5.94 5.95 3.32
C ILE A 101 7.12 6.60 4.05
N PRO A 102 7.20 6.64 5.39
CA PRO A 102 8.31 7.31 6.07
C PRO A 102 9.69 6.78 5.66
N ALA A 103 9.85 5.46 5.63
CA ALA A 103 11.12 4.84 5.26
C ALA A 103 11.53 5.16 3.81
N LEU A 104 10.58 5.12 2.88
CA LEU A 104 10.83 5.44 1.47
C LEU A 104 11.11 6.94 1.27
N MET A 105 10.30 7.80 1.89
CA MET A 105 10.41 9.25 1.74
C MET A 105 11.69 9.83 2.33
N ASN A 106 12.11 9.38 3.51
CA ASN A 106 13.38 9.82 4.11
C ASN A 106 14.56 9.59 3.13
N GLN A 107 14.57 8.44 2.45
CA GLN A 107 15.61 8.15 1.48
C GLN A 107 15.47 8.94 0.17
N ILE A 108 14.24 9.22 -0.27
CA ILE A 108 14.00 10.10 -1.42
C ILE A 108 14.47 11.52 -1.13
N LEU A 109 14.18 12.05 0.05
CA LEU A 109 14.61 13.40 0.46
C LEU A 109 16.12 13.52 0.49
N VAL A 110 16.82 12.50 1.01
CA VAL A 110 18.30 12.44 0.98
C VAL A 110 18.83 12.39 -0.45
N ASN A 111 18.28 11.50 -1.29
CA ASN A 111 18.75 11.34 -2.66
C ASN A 111 18.54 12.57 -3.54
N LEU A 112 17.43 13.26 -3.37
CA LEU A 112 17.07 14.41 -4.21
C LEU A 112 17.57 15.75 -3.64
N ASN A 113 17.96 15.78 -2.36
CA ASN A 113 18.26 17.00 -1.60
C ASN A 113 17.18 18.09 -1.78
N THR A 114 15.94 17.66 -2.00
CA THR A 114 14.79 18.54 -2.16
C THR A 114 13.50 17.82 -1.79
N LYS A 115 12.50 18.60 -1.43
CA LYS A 115 11.19 18.08 -1.00
C LYS A 115 10.18 18.16 -2.16
N PRO A 116 9.49 17.04 -2.50
CA PRO A 116 8.41 17.10 -3.48
C PRO A 116 7.23 17.90 -2.91
N LYS A 117 6.54 18.64 -3.77
CA LYS A 117 5.32 19.36 -3.36
C LYS A 117 4.15 18.42 -3.12
N LYS A 118 4.04 17.37 -3.93
CA LYS A 118 2.94 16.39 -3.89
C LYS A 118 3.47 14.98 -4.04
N ILE A 119 2.80 14.02 -3.43
CA ILE A 119 3.02 12.58 -3.60
C ILE A 119 1.71 11.89 -3.93
N SER A 120 1.73 10.97 -4.90
CA SER A 120 0.58 10.17 -5.29
C SER A 120 0.83 8.70 -4.99
N VAL A 121 0.00 8.09 -4.16
CA VAL A 121 0.13 6.69 -3.73
C VAL A 121 -1.21 5.97 -3.75
N ASP A 122 -1.18 4.63 -3.64
CA ASP A 122 -2.38 3.81 -3.63
C ASP A 122 -3.16 3.94 -2.31
N THR A 123 -4.43 3.60 -2.36
CA THR A 123 -5.34 3.55 -1.19
C THR A 123 -4.78 2.72 -0.03
N ILE A 124 -3.99 1.69 -0.31
CA ILE A 124 -3.31 0.85 0.71
C ILE A 124 -2.38 1.66 1.64
N TYR A 125 -1.87 2.80 1.17
CA TYR A 125 -1.03 3.69 1.99
C TYR A 125 -1.83 4.68 2.84
N SER A 126 -3.17 4.67 2.80
CA SER A 126 -4.04 5.62 3.50
C SER A 126 -4.13 5.37 5.01
N THR A 127 -3.02 5.08 5.67
CA THR A 127 -2.95 5.05 7.13
C THR A 127 -2.74 6.46 7.67
N ILE A 128 -3.28 6.73 8.85
CA ILE A 128 -3.10 8.04 9.48
C ILE A 128 -1.62 8.36 9.67
N ALA A 129 -0.83 7.42 10.15
CA ALA A 129 0.60 7.61 10.36
C ALA A 129 1.34 8.06 9.08
N ASN A 130 1.00 7.48 7.93
CA ASN A 130 1.55 7.91 6.64
C ASN A 130 1.10 9.33 6.27
N ILE A 131 -0.16 9.65 6.48
CA ILE A 131 -0.74 10.95 6.12
C ILE A 131 -0.22 12.04 7.04
N GLU A 132 -0.18 11.81 8.37
CA GLU A 132 0.43 12.74 9.33
C GLU A 132 1.91 13.00 9.05
N TYR A 133 2.66 11.96 8.73
CA TYR A 133 4.06 12.10 8.36
C TYR A 133 4.25 13.04 7.15
N LEU A 134 3.42 12.88 6.11
CA LEU A 134 3.48 13.74 4.92
C LEU A 134 3.00 15.17 5.23
N ASP A 135 1.93 15.33 6.02
CA ASP A 135 1.41 16.63 6.44
C ASP A 135 2.45 17.40 7.26
N ASN A 136 3.12 16.75 8.21
CA ASN A 136 4.19 17.33 9.01
C ASN A 136 5.39 17.78 8.16
N LEU A 137 5.65 17.10 7.04
CA LEU A 137 6.65 17.54 6.06
C LEU A 137 6.13 18.65 5.13
N GLY A 138 4.85 19.02 5.19
CA GLY A 138 4.21 19.94 4.26
C GLY A 138 4.12 19.39 2.83
N ILE A 139 4.02 18.07 2.68
CA ILE A 139 3.87 17.39 1.38
C ILE A 139 2.40 17.04 1.18
N SER A 140 1.79 17.53 0.10
CA SER A 140 0.40 17.22 -0.23
C SER A 140 0.27 15.76 -0.67
N ALA A 141 -0.54 14.98 0.04
CA ALA A 141 -0.79 13.59 -0.28
C ALA A 141 -2.01 13.41 -1.19
N LEU A 142 -1.84 12.73 -2.32
CA LEU A 142 -2.90 12.34 -3.25
C LEU A 142 -3.21 10.86 -3.02
N ILE A 143 -4.11 10.57 -2.09
CA ILE A 143 -4.48 9.21 -1.68
C ILE A 143 -6.01 9.10 -1.69
N PRO A 144 -6.62 8.40 -2.67
CA PRO A 144 -8.07 8.27 -2.69
C PRO A 144 -8.55 7.36 -1.58
N THR A 145 -9.70 7.64 -1.03
CA THR A 145 -10.43 6.68 -0.22
C THR A 145 -10.88 5.49 -1.07
N SER A 146 -11.17 4.35 -0.45
CA SER A 146 -11.70 3.19 -1.18
C SER A 146 -12.98 3.52 -1.94
N GLN A 147 -13.85 4.37 -1.39
CA GLN A 147 -15.07 4.84 -2.01
C GLN A 147 -14.77 5.72 -3.24
N GLN A 148 -13.88 6.72 -3.10
CA GLN A 148 -13.45 7.57 -4.22
C GLN A 148 -12.83 6.74 -5.36
N ASN A 149 -12.00 5.74 -5.00
CA ASN A 149 -11.36 4.88 -5.98
C ASN A 149 -12.39 4.03 -6.76
N ARG A 150 -13.42 3.47 -6.09
CA ARG A 150 -14.52 2.76 -6.76
C ARG A 150 -15.32 3.69 -7.68
N LYS A 151 -15.70 4.88 -7.20
CA LYS A 151 -16.39 5.90 -8.02
C LYS A 151 -15.58 6.27 -9.25
N ASN A 152 -14.30 6.58 -9.08
CA ASN A 152 -13.43 7.01 -10.19
C ASN A 152 -13.14 5.90 -11.21
N SER A 153 -13.19 4.64 -10.81
CA SER A 153 -12.97 3.48 -11.69
C SER A 153 -14.26 2.89 -12.29
N GLY A 154 -15.43 3.45 -11.97
CA GLY A 154 -16.73 2.93 -12.40
C GLY A 154 -17.10 1.57 -11.81
N LYS A 155 -16.42 1.15 -10.72
CA LYS A 155 -16.63 -0.14 -10.05
C LYS A 155 -17.48 0.00 -8.79
N LEU A 156 -18.62 0.65 -8.93
CA LEU A 156 -19.58 0.76 -7.85
C LEU A 156 -20.23 -0.60 -7.57
N PRO A 157 -20.63 -0.88 -6.31
CA PRO A 157 -21.42 -2.08 -5.99
C PRO A 157 -22.76 -2.08 -6.73
N ASP A 158 -23.25 -3.26 -7.12
CA ASP A 158 -24.56 -3.41 -7.74
C ASP A 158 -25.72 -3.05 -6.79
N ASN A 159 -25.48 -3.19 -5.48
CA ASN A 159 -26.44 -2.81 -4.46
C ASN A 159 -26.49 -1.28 -4.32
N GLN A 160 -27.57 -0.67 -4.80
CA GLN A 160 -27.83 0.78 -4.70
C GLN A 160 -27.90 1.32 -3.25
N PHE A 161 -28.01 0.45 -2.25
CA PHE A 161 -28.00 0.82 -0.82
C PHE A 161 -26.60 0.74 -0.21
N ALA A 162 -25.56 0.43 -1.01
CA ALA A 162 -24.20 0.48 -0.52
C ALA A 162 -23.79 1.91 -0.12
N VAL A 163 -22.89 2.00 0.83
CA VAL A 163 -22.36 3.28 1.35
C VAL A 163 -21.82 4.19 0.25
N ASP A 164 -21.41 3.62 -0.88
CA ASP A 164 -20.88 4.33 -2.04
C ASP A 164 -21.90 5.27 -2.71
N TYR A 165 -23.20 5.03 -2.52
CA TYR A 165 -24.28 5.85 -3.07
C TYR A 165 -24.76 6.96 -2.12
N PHE A 166 -24.24 6.99 -0.90
CA PHE A 166 -24.51 8.07 0.03
C PHE A 166 -23.57 9.24 -0.27
N VAL A 167 -24.12 10.46 -0.28
CA VAL A 167 -23.35 11.67 -0.55
C VAL A 167 -23.14 12.42 0.75
N PHE A 168 -21.90 12.76 1.07
CA PHE A 168 -21.60 13.60 2.23
C PHE A 168 -21.71 15.07 1.86
N ASP A 169 -22.59 15.79 2.53
CA ASP A 169 -22.69 17.26 2.49
C ASP A 169 -21.82 17.83 3.61
N GLU A 170 -20.72 18.45 3.23
CA GLU A 170 -19.74 19.02 4.16
C GLU A 170 -20.28 20.26 4.90
N TYR A 171 -21.11 21.08 4.24
CA TYR A 171 -21.63 22.31 4.83
C TYR A 171 -22.66 22.02 5.92
N LYS A 172 -23.51 21.03 5.68
CA LYS A 172 -24.51 20.60 6.65
C LYS A 172 -24.00 19.56 7.63
N ASN A 173 -22.85 18.95 7.36
CA ASN A 173 -22.31 17.80 8.09
C ASN A 173 -23.30 16.63 8.17
N VAL A 174 -23.92 16.27 7.04
CA VAL A 174 -24.87 15.16 6.93
C VAL A 174 -24.54 14.25 5.78
N PHE A 175 -25.01 12.99 5.84
CA PHE A 175 -25.02 12.12 4.67
C PHE A 175 -26.42 12.13 4.03
N ILE A 176 -26.48 12.33 2.73
CA ILE A 176 -27.71 12.23 1.95
C ILE A 176 -27.79 10.79 1.43
N CYS A 177 -28.85 10.07 1.77
CA CYS A 177 -29.06 8.70 1.30
C CYS A 177 -29.63 8.66 -0.13
N PRO A 178 -29.63 7.52 -0.83
CA PRO A 178 -30.23 7.38 -2.17
C PRO A 178 -31.72 7.74 -2.25
N ASN A 179 -32.42 7.80 -1.14
CA ASN A 179 -33.82 8.26 -1.04
C ASN A 179 -33.95 9.75 -0.66
N ASN A 180 -32.88 10.54 -0.82
CA ASN A 180 -32.80 11.96 -0.50
C ASN A 180 -33.08 12.34 0.98
N GLU A 181 -32.97 11.37 1.89
CA GLU A 181 -33.10 11.64 3.33
C GLU A 181 -31.73 11.98 3.93
N GLU A 182 -31.71 12.96 4.82
CA GLU A 182 -30.50 13.38 5.52
C GLU A 182 -30.26 12.50 6.76
N LEU A 183 -29.07 11.88 6.84
CA LEU A 183 -28.58 11.22 8.04
C LEU A 183 -27.73 12.23 8.81
N THR A 184 -28.19 12.61 9.99
CA THR A 184 -27.52 13.57 10.88
C THR A 184 -26.54 12.87 11.82
N PRO A 185 -25.54 13.59 12.36
CA PRO A 185 -24.68 13.04 13.39
C PRO A 185 -25.50 12.63 14.62
N ASP A 186 -25.41 11.36 15.00
CA ASP A 186 -26.11 10.79 16.16
C ASP A 186 -25.16 10.64 17.37
N GLY A 187 -23.85 10.67 17.14
CA GLY A 187 -22.85 10.69 18.19
C GLY A 187 -21.43 10.78 17.64
N SER A 188 -20.55 11.32 18.47
CA SER A 188 -19.12 11.32 18.22
C SER A 188 -18.37 10.65 19.37
N TYR A 189 -17.45 9.73 19.03
CA TYR A 189 -16.76 8.92 20.00
C TYR A 189 -15.25 8.88 19.66
N PRO A 190 -14.36 8.81 20.67
CA PRO A 190 -12.98 8.47 20.41
C PRO A 190 -12.91 7.13 19.67
N ALA A 191 -12.20 7.08 18.57
CA ALA A 191 -11.96 5.82 17.88
C ALA A 191 -10.73 5.10 18.46
N PRO A 192 -10.67 3.76 18.40
CA PRO A 192 -9.48 3.02 18.76
C PRO A 192 -8.26 3.55 17.98
N GLN A 193 -7.15 3.79 18.67
CA GLN A 193 -5.92 4.21 18.03
C GLN A 193 -5.41 3.09 17.10
N GLU A 194 -5.09 3.44 15.87
CA GLU A 194 -4.26 2.59 15.02
C GLU A 194 -2.81 2.65 15.50
N LYS A 195 -2.05 1.57 15.33
CA LYS A 195 -0.60 1.57 15.60
C LYS A 195 0.07 2.72 14.85
N GLY A 196 0.64 3.68 15.59
CA GLY A 196 1.34 4.83 15.02
C GLY A 196 0.47 5.94 14.42
N GLY A 197 -0.83 6.00 14.72
CA GLY A 197 -1.72 7.07 14.28
C GLY A 197 -2.24 7.93 15.43
N GLY A 198 -2.57 9.19 15.11
CA GLY A 198 -3.15 10.15 16.06
C GLY A 198 -4.58 9.82 16.48
N ASN A 199 -5.15 10.69 17.30
CA ASN A 199 -6.51 10.55 17.81
C ASN A 199 -7.56 10.73 16.71
N LYS A 200 -8.29 9.67 16.39
CA LYS A 200 -9.46 9.72 15.51
C LYS A 200 -10.72 10.03 16.29
N ILE A 201 -11.64 10.74 15.65
CA ILE A 201 -13.02 10.84 16.09
C ILE A 201 -13.88 9.97 15.17
N LYS A 202 -14.62 9.06 15.76
CA LYS A 202 -15.64 8.28 15.07
C LYS A 202 -16.96 9.04 15.17
N ILE A 203 -17.51 9.46 14.04
CA ILE A 203 -18.85 10.07 13.98
C ILE A 203 -19.80 9.06 13.36
N VAL A 204 -20.93 8.83 14.01
CA VAL A 204 -21.99 7.96 13.51
C VAL A 204 -23.13 8.86 13.02
N TYR A 205 -23.60 8.61 11.81
CA TYR A 205 -24.71 9.31 11.18
C TYR A 205 -25.90 8.38 11.04
N SER A 206 -27.08 8.85 11.40
CA SER A 206 -28.30 8.07 11.33
C SER A 206 -29.54 8.94 11.07
N ASN A 207 -30.63 8.32 10.65
CA ASN A 207 -31.97 8.92 10.63
C ASN A 207 -33.01 7.84 10.91
N TYR A 208 -33.18 7.53 12.18
CA TYR A 208 -34.13 6.50 12.62
C TYR A 208 -35.55 6.71 12.11
N LYS A 209 -36.03 7.96 12.15
CA LYS A 209 -37.44 8.29 11.79
C LYS A 209 -37.73 8.05 10.32
N ALA A 210 -36.85 8.48 9.42
CA ALA A 210 -36.95 8.25 7.98
C ALA A 210 -36.76 6.77 7.62
N CYS A 211 -35.74 6.13 8.19
CA CYS A 211 -35.44 4.71 7.93
C CYS A 211 -36.60 3.79 8.32
N LYS A 212 -37.26 4.03 9.48
CA LYS A 212 -38.40 3.22 9.93
C LYS A 212 -39.57 3.21 8.96
N LYS A 213 -39.81 4.32 8.24
CA LYS A 213 -40.89 4.49 7.27
C LYS A 213 -40.53 4.04 5.87
N TYR A 214 -39.26 3.69 5.61
CA TYR A 214 -38.78 3.36 4.28
C TYR A 214 -39.26 1.98 3.81
N GLN A 215 -39.92 1.94 2.65
CA GLN A 215 -40.53 0.70 2.13
C GLN A 215 -39.52 -0.40 1.77
N TYR A 216 -38.27 -0.06 1.39
CA TYR A 216 -37.21 -1.02 1.06
C TYR A 216 -36.19 -1.18 2.20
N LYS A 217 -36.60 -1.01 3.44
CA LYS A 217 -35.73 -1.09 4.64
C LYS A 217 -34.93 -2.40 4.68
N GLU A 218 -35.55 -3.55 4.35
CA GLU A 218 -34.93 -4.86 4.39
C GLU A 218 -33.77 -5.02 3.40
N LYS A 219 -33.77 -4.26 2.29
CA LYS A 219 -32.68 -4.23 1.32
C LYS A 219 -31.59 -3.23 1.69
N CYS A 220 -31.90 -2.24 2.52
CA CYS A 220 -31.02 -1.16 2.89
C CYS A 220 -30.17 -1.50 4.13
N TYR A 221 -30.76 -2.16 5.13
CA TYR A 221 -30.11 -2.49 6.40
C TYR A 221 -30.72 -3.73 7.06
N GLU A 222 -29.91 -4.43 7.84
CA GLU A 222 -30.31 -5.64 8.58
C GLU A 222 -30.65 -5.36 10.06
N THR A 223 -30.33 -4.15 10.54
CA THR A 223 -30.53 -3.72 11.93
C THR A 223 -31.81 -2.86 12.07
N ASN A 224 -31.91 -2.03 13.12
CA ASN A 224 -33.08 -1.16 13.31
C ASN A 224 -33.15 0.02 12.35
N HIS A 225 -32.01 0.49 11.83
CA HIS A 225 -31.91 1.61 10.89
C HIS A 225 -30.54 1.65 10.24
N ARG A 226 -30.40 2.39 9.15
CA ARG A 226 -29.12 2.60 8.48
C ARG A 226 -28.24 3.55 9.28
N THR A 227 -27.02 3.10 9.54
CA THR A 227 -25.96 3.94 10.10
C THR A 227 -24.79 4.06 9.14
N ILE A 228 -24.15 5.22 9.10
CA ILE A 228 -22.88 5.44 8.40
C ILE A 228 -21.86 5.92 9.41
N THR A 229 -20.70 5.29 9.42
CA THR A 229 -19.59 5.70 10.28
C THR A 229 -18.56 6.46 9.46
N ARG A 230 -18.16 7.64 9.93
CA ARG A 230 -17.04 8.41 9.41
C ARG A 230 -15.96 8.53 10.49
N TYR A 231 -14.73 8.29 10.11
CA TYR A 231 -13.57 8.54 10.97
C TYR A 231 -12.94 9.86 10.53
N VAL A 232 -12.88 10.82 11.45
CA VAL A 232 -12.35 12.17 11.18
C VAL A 232 -11.01 12.33 11.86
N HIS A 233 -10.06 12.80 11.09
CA HIS A 233 -8.76 13.21 11.54
C HIS A 233 -8.29 14.38 10.67
N GLU A 234 -7.65 15.40 11.24
CA GLU A 234 -7.32 16.63 10.52
C GLU A 234 -6.51 16.38 9.23
N ALA A 235 -5.45 15.59 9.33
CA ALA A 235 -4.61 15.29 8.17
C ALA A 235 -5.36 14.51 7.09
N THR A 236 -6.22 13.54 7.46
CA THR A 236 -7.04 12.78 6.48
C THR A 236 -8.07 13.65 5.80
N TYR A 237 -8.64 14.62 6.52
CA TYR A 237 -9.59 15.58 5.95
C TYR A 237 -8.95 16.44 4.84
N LYS A 238 -7.73 16.92 5.04
CA LYS A 238 -6.97 17.66 4.00
C LYS A 238 -6.81 16.83 2.73
N VAL A 239 -6.47 15.54 2.89
CA VAL A 239 -6.32 14.59 1.77
C VAL A 239 -7.66 14.34 1.05
N GLU A 240 -8.73 14.07 1.79
CA GLU A 240 -10.07 13.84 1.24
C GLU A 240 -10.53 15.06 0.43
N ARG A 241 -10.35 16.26 0.97
CA ARG A 241 -10.69 17.52 0.31
C ARG A 241 -9.89 17.71 -0.98
N LEU A 242 -8.58 17.51 -0.95
CA LEU A 242 -7.72 17.60 -2.13
C LEU A 242 -8.16 16.59 -3.20
N MET A 243 -8.45 15.36 -2.83
CA MET A 243 -8.91 14.30 -3.74
C MET A 243 -10.35 14.49 -4.26
N SER A 244 -11.10 15.44 -3.71
CA SER A 244 -12.41 15.84 -4.22
C SER A 244 -12.33 16.96 -5.28
N THR A 245 -11.18 17.60 -5.44
CA THR A 245 -10.96 18.63 -6.45
C THR A 245 -10.66 18.04 -7.83
N LYS A 246 -11.01 18.76 -8.90
CA LYS A 246 -10.67 18.37 -10.29
C LYS A 246 -9.16 18.22 -10.49
N ASP A 247 -8.38 19.12 -9.90
CA ASP A 247 -6.91 19.11 -10.00
C ASP A 247 -6.30 17.95 -9.23
N GLY A 248 -6.78 17.65 -8.02
CA GLY A 248 -6.32 16.50 -7.25
C GLY A 248 -6.57 15.17 -7.98
N ILE A 249 -7.76 15.01 -8.58
CA ILE A 249 -8.11 13.84 -9.39
C ILE A 249 -7.22 13.75 -10.64
N LYS A 250 -7.00 14.89 -11.32
CA LYS A 250 -6.13 14.96 -12.51
C LYS A 250 -4.69 14.55 -12.17
N ASP A 251 -4.13 15.11 -11.11
CA ASP A 251 -2.77 14.81 -10.64
C ASP A 251 -2.66 13.34 -10.21
N TYR A 252 -3.66 12.82 -9.50
CA TYR A 252 -3.68 11.41 -9.13
C TYR A 252 -3.68 10.47 -10.35
N LYS A 253 -4.42 10.80 -11.41
CA LYS A 253 -4.46 10.01 -12.66
C LYS A 253 -3.10 9.91 -13.36
N LEU A 254 -2.15 10.80 -13.11
CA LEU A 254 -0.79 10.71 -13.67
C LEU A 254 -0.05 9.46 -13.16
N ARG A 255 -0.48 8.88 -12.03
CA ARG A 255 0.08 7.67 -11.46
C ARG A 255 0.05 6.48 -12.42
N SER A 256 -1.01 6.33 -13.23
CA SER A 256 -1.12 5.27 -14.23
C SER A 256 -0.03 5.34 -15.29
N LYS A 257 0.42 6.57 -15.63
CA LYS A 257 1.47 6.83 -16.61
C LYS A 257 2.88 6.82 -16.00
N THR A 258 2.98 6.70 -14.68
CA THR A 258 4.25 6.71 -13.94
C THR A 258 4.46 5.36 -13.24
N VAL A 259 4.13 5.24 -11.97
CA VAL A 259 4.43 4.05 -11.15
C VAL A 259 3.83 2.77 -11.73
N GLU A 260 2.59 2.80 -12.22
CA GLU A 260 1.95 1.60 -12.79
C GLU A 260 2.61 1.17 -14.10
N ALA A 261 3.00 2.14 -14.94
CA ALA A 261 3.73 1.87 -16.17
C ALA A 261 5.12 1.26 -15.90
N HIS A 262 5.83 1.73 -14.85
CA HIS A 262 7.10 1.16 -14.42
C HIS A 262 6.95 -0.28 -13.93
N ASN A 263 5.98 -0.53 -13.07
CA ASN A 263 5.68 -1.89 -12.60
C ASN A 263 5.37 -2.83 -13.76
N GLY A 264 4.61 -2.37 -14.75
CA GLY A 264 4.33 -3.13 -15.98
C GLY A 264 5.58 -3.42 -16.80
N THR A 265 6.48 -2.45 -16.94
CA THR A 265 7.76 -2.63 -17.64
C THR A 265 8.66 -3.60 -16.88
N PHE A 266 8.79 -3.45 -15.58
CA PHE A 266 9.62 -4.31 -14.75
C PHE A 266 9.16 -5.77 -14.79
N LYS A 267 7.86 -6.02 -14.78
CA LYS A 267 7.31 -7.38 -14.94
C LYS A 267 7.58 -7.97 -16.31
N ARG A 268 7.33 -7.19 -17.37
CA ARG A 268 7.41 -7.71 -18.74
C ARG A 268 8.80 -7.79 -19.31
N VAL A 269 9.67 -6.81 -18.99
CA VAL A 269 11.01 -6.67 -19.58
C VAL A 269 12.07 -7.27 -18.68
N TYR A 270 11.98 -7.01 -17.37
CA TYR A 270 13.00 -7.45 -16.40
C TYR A 270 12.57 -8.68 -15.60
N HIS A 271 11.37 -9.21 -15.82
CA HIS A 271 10.81 -10.40 -15.15
C HIS A 271 10.97 -10.38 -13.63
N TYR A 272 10.81 -9.21 -13.00
CA TYR A 272 11.12 -9.01 -11.59
C TYR A 272 10.15 -9.72 -10.62
N ASP A 273 9.08 -10.30 -11.12
CA ASP A 273 8.16 -11.17 -10.40
C ASP A 273 8.71 -12.61 -10.23
N PHE A 274 9.81 -12.94 -10.94
CA PHE A 274 10.59 -14.16 -10.80
C PHE A 274 12.07 -13.83 -10.65
N LEU A 275 12.48 -13.46 -9.43
CA LEU A 275 13.87 -13.11 -9.17
C LEU A 275 14.69 -14.37 -8.89
N PRO A 276 15.82 -14.59 -9.59
CA PRO A 276 16.63 -15.81 -9.46
C PRO A 276 17.57 -15.79 -8.25
N LEU A 277 17.39 -14.86 -7.33
CA LEU A 277 18.25 -14.65 -6.16
C LEU A 277 17.49 -14.91 -4.86
N ILE A 278 18.22 -15.30 -3.84
CA ILE A 278 17.77 -15.58 -2.49
C ILE A 278 18.39 -14.56 -1.53
N GLY A 279 17.60 -14.07 -0.58
CA GLY A 279 18.03 -13.16 0.47
C GLY A 279 17.80 -11.69 0.15
N LEU A 280 17.30 -10.95 1.14
CA LEU A 280 16.87 -9.55 1.02
C LEU A 280 17.94 -8.64 0.41
N LYS A 281 19.19 -8.75 0.89
CA LYS A 281 20.30 -7.91 0.42
C LYS A 281 20.62 -8.14 -1.06
N ARG A 282 20.61 -9.39 -1.52
CA ARG A 282 20.89 -9.73 -2.92
C ARG A 282 19.76 -9.23 -3.83
N ILE A 283 18.51 -9.40 -3.41
CA ILE A 283 17.34 -8.92 -4.14
C ILE A 283 17.33 -7.37 -4.18
N GLN A 284 17.66 -6.70 -3.08
CA GLN A 284 17.80 -5.24 -3.06
C GLN A 284 18.86 -4.75 -4.05
N ASN A 285 20.02 -5.39 -4.10
CA ASN A 285 21.10 -5.05 -5.04
C ASN A 285 20.68 -5.30 -6.50
N LEU A 286 20.00 -6.40 -6.78
CA LEU A 286 19.44 -6.67 -8.11
C LEU A 286 18.44 -5.59 -8.52
N MET A 287 17.56 -5.19 -7.62
CA MET A 287 16.60 -4.11 -7.88
C MET A 287 17.29 -2.76 -8.13
N PHE A 288 18.39 -2.45 -7.44
CA PHE A 288 19.20 -1.27 -7.73
C PHE A 288 19.79 -1.33 -9.15
N THR A 289 20.30 -2.48 -9.58
CA THR A 289 20.85 -2.68 -10.94
C THR A 289 19.75 -2.50 -12.01
N ILE A 290 18.58 -3.10 -11.80
CA ILE A 290 17.43 -2.96 -12.71
C ILE A 290 17.00 -1.50 -12.82
N VAL A 291 16.88 -0.80 -11.69
CA VAL A 291 16.50 0.62 -11.65
C VAL A 291 17.56 1.50 -12.30
N ALA A 292 18.84 1.26 -12.05
CA ALA A 292 19.93 2.00 -12.68
C ALA A 292 19.88 1.84 -14.21
N SER A 293 19.77 0.61 -14.71
CA SER A 293 19.65 0.32 -16.14
C SER A 293 18.43 1.01 -16.76
N TYR A 294 17.28 0.93 -16.10
CA TYR A 294 16.08 1.63 -16.53
C TYR A 294 16.29 3.15 -16.60
N ASN A 295 16.85 3.74 -15.54
CA ASN A 295 17.09 5.18 -15.47
C ASN A 295 18.10 5.65 -16.53
N MET A 296 19.14 4.87 -16.82
CA MET A 296 20.12 5.19 -17.89
C MET A 296 19.44 5.25 -19.26
N ILE A 297 18.63 4.25 -19.60
CA ILE A 297 17.86 4.23 -20.86
C ILE A 297 16.90 5.39 -20.92
N ARG A 298 16.20 5.66 -19.83
CA ARG A 298 15.24 6.77 -19.75
C ARG A 298 15.93 8.13 -19.90
N LEU A 299 17.05 8.33 -19.22
CA LEU A 299 17.85 9.55 -19.29
C LEU A 299 18.37 9.79 -20.72
N PHE A 300 18.92 8.76 -21.36
CA PHE A 300 19.35 8.83 -22.75
C PHE A 300 18.20 9.28 -23.67
N ASN A 301 17.00 8.72 -23.49
CA ASN A 301 15.84 9.11 -24.31
C ASN A 301 15.38 10.55 -24.04
N LEU A 302 15.49 11.04 -22.80
CA LEU A 302 15.17 12.44 -22.47
C LEU A 302 16.16 13.40 -23.11
N ILE A 303 17.46 13.09 -23.07
CA ILE A 303 18.51 13.87 -23.72
C ILE A 303 18.31 13.88 -25.25
N LYS A 304 18.09 12.71 -25.86
CA LYS A 304 17.86 12.57 -27.30
C LYS A 304 16.67 13.38 -27.81
N LYS A 305 15.64 13.54 -26.96
CA LYS A 305 14.45 14.36 -27.30
C LYS A 305 14.58 15.84 -26.98
N ASN A 306 15.74 16.30 -26.52
CA ASN A 306 15.99 17.64 -25.99
C ASN A 306 15.07 18.05 -24.83
N GLU A 307 14.50 17.07 -24.13
CA GLU A 307 13.70 17.31 -22.92
C GLU A 307 14.60 17.54 -21.68
N MET A 308 15.92 17.27 -21.81
CA MET A 308 16.92 17.45 -20.75
C MET A 308 18.30 17.78 -21.38
N ASP A 309 18.97 18.78 -20.80
CA ASP A 309 20.32 19.15 -21.25
C ASP A 309 21.39 18.24 -20.65
N LEU A 310 22.28 17.70 -21.51
CA LEU A 310 23.37 16.82 -21.12
C LEU A 310 24.35 17.47 -20.11
N PHE A 311 24.66 18.76 -20.31
CA PHE A 311 25.60 19.44 -19.40
C PHE A 311 25.05 19.62 -18.00
N SER A 312 23.74 19.89 -17.87
CA SER A 312 23.09 19.95 -16.57
C SER A 312 23.12 18.62 -15.84
N VAL A 313 22.96 17.51 -16.56
CA VAL A 313 23.05 16.13 -16.01
C VAL A 313 24.47 15.84 -15.51
N ILE A 314 25.50 16.12 -16.34
CA ILE A 314 26.91 15.91 -15.97
C ILE A 314 27.30 16.79 -14.76
N GLY A 315 26.86 18.05 -14.74
CA GLY A 315 27.10 18.96 -13.61
C GLY A 315 26.47 18.48 -12.32
N THR A 316 25.32 17.83 -12.37
CA THR A 316 24.65 17.23 -11.22
C THR A 316 25.39 15.97 -10.74
N ILE A 317 25.82 15.09 -11.64
CA ILE A 317 26.59 13.89 -11.31
C ILE A 317 27.92 14.28 -10.64
N ARG A 318 28.65 15.26 -11.19
CA ARG A 318 29.92 15.73 -10.61
C ARG A 318 29.74 16.28 -9.19
N ARG A 319 28.65 17.00 -8.90
CA ARG A 319 28.34 17.49 -7.55
C ARG A 319 28.07 16.35 -6.56
N ILE A 320 27.41 15.29 -6.98
CA ILE A 320 27.14 14.13 -6.12
C ILE A 320 28.41 13.32 -5.84
N SER A 321 29.32 13.22 -6.81
CA SER A 321 30.58 12.48 -6.65
C SER A 321 31.67 13.23 -5.89
N SER A 322 31.44 14.51 -5.54
CA SER A 322 32.37 15.32 -4.73
C SER A 322 32.03 15.34 -3.22
N TYR A 323 31.04 14.54 -2.79
CA TYR A 323 30.70 14.24 -1.41
C TYR A 323 30.99 12.74 -1.10
#